data_04a5e7dfccc679886f04c1b035997173
#
_entry.id   04a5e7dfccc679886f04c1b035997173
#
_cell.length_a   1.000
_cell.length_b   1.000
_cell.length_c   1.000
_cell.angle_alpha   90.00
_cell.angle_beta   90.00
_cell.angle_gamma   90.00
#
_symmetry.space_group_name_H-M   'P 1'
#
loop_
_entity.id
_entity.type
_entity.pdbx_description
1 polymer ?
#
loop_
_entity_poly.entity_id
_entity_poly.type
_entity_poly.pdbx_seq_one_letter_code
_entity_poly.pdbx_strand_id
1 'polypeptide(L)'
;MEEQKIELKIINMADIQSQEIEWLWYPFIPYGKLTIIQGDQGDGKTTLVLNLAAKLSKGIGLDEDMQVSEPMNIIYQTAEDGLADTVKPRLEVADADCEKIMVIDESEKSLSMIDERLEQAIVQTNARLLILDPIQAYLGGGMDMNRANETRDMTKKLGLLAEKYKCAIILIGHMNKAAGNKAAYRGMGSIDFFAVARSVLLVGRIEGQKNTRAVVQIKNNLSAFGHSKAFELTEEGFHWLGDYEITADELLGGITPKANKKERAKQLIYELAETNSVVKSEDIVNLAEEKGISKRTLENAKKELGIKGKRIGESWYWKLDEIVKP
;
A
#
# COMPACT_ATOMS: atom_id res chain seq x y z
N MET A 1 -4.75 42.98 25.09
CA MET A 1 -4.88 41.54 24.87
C MET A 1 -4.38 40.88 26.14
N GLU A 2 -5.26 40.35 26.96
CA GLU A 2 -4.87 39.59 28.15
C GLU A 2 -4.21 38.28 27.66
N GLU A 3 -2.94 38.08 28.03
CA GLU A 3 -2.27 36.79 27.85
C GLU A 3 -3.02 35.78 28.70
N GLN A 4 -3.71 34.85 28.05
CA GLN A 4 -4.29 33.68 28.71
C GLN A 4 -3.14 32.91 29.37
N LYS A 5 -3.05 32.97 30.68
CA LYS A 5 -2.07 32.25 31.48
C LYS A 5 -2.35 30.74 31.29
N ILE A 6 -1.45 30.04 30.60
CA ILE A 6 -1.56 28.59 30.41
C ILE A 6 -1.36 27.93 31.77
N GLU A 7 -2.38 27.25 32.26
CA GLU A 7 -2.35 26.52 33.52
C GLU A 7 -1.65 25.16 33.32
N LEU A 8 -0.66 24.86 34.16
CA LEU A 8 0.03 23.60 34.16
C LEU A 8 -0.94 22.47 34.56
N LYS A 9 -1.19 21.51 33.69
CA LYS A 9 -1.99 20.29 33.92
C LYS A 9 -1.09 19.09 33.89
N ILE A 10 -0.98 18.36 35.01
CA ILE A 10 -0.21 17.12 35.11
C ILE A 10 -1.21 15.94 35.16
N ILE A 11 -0.97 14.91 34.37
CA ILE A 11 -1.78 13.69 34.34
C ILE A 11 -0.91 12.54 34.84
N ASN A 12 -1.40 11.76 35.80
CA ASN A 12 -0.72 10.56 36.25
C ASN A 12 -1.04 9.41 35.28
N MET A 13 -0.02 8.67 34.85
CA MET A 13 -0.20 7.52 33.97
C MET A 13 -1.06 6.40 34.56
N ALA A 14 -1.14 6.30 35.89
CA ALA A 14 -2.03 5.37 36.57
C ALA A 14 -3.52 5.67 36.35
N ASP A 15 -3.85 6.94 36.04
CA ASP A 15 -5.24 7.38 35.78
C ASP A 15 -5.65 7.18 34.32
N ILE A 16 -4.71 6.77 33.45
CA ILE A 16 -4.96 6.54 32.02
C ILE A 16 -5.38 5.09 31.81
N GLN A 17 -6.55 4.88 31.22
CA GLN A 17 -6.96 3.57 30.75
C GLN A 17 -6.28 3.24 29.43
N SER A 18 -5.65 2.06 29.34
CA SER A 18 -5.11 1.56 28.08
C SER A 18 -6.24 1.27 27.09
N GLN A 19 -6.02 1.62 25.85
CA GLN A 19 -6.94 1.36 24.74
C GLN A 19 -6.23 0.55 23.66
N GLU A 20 -6.94 -0.40 23.10
CA GLU A 20 -6.46 -1.11 21.90
C GLU A 20 -6.56 -0.21 20.68
N ILE A 21 -5.65 -0.44 19.72
CA ILE A 21 -5.66 0.28 18.46
C ILE A 21 -6.70 -0.35 17.55
N GLU A 22 -7.68 0.43 17.15
CA GLU A 22 -8.64 0.05 16.12
C GLU A 22 -8.01 0.23 14.73
N TRP A 23 -8.29 -0.68 13.80
CA TRP A 23 -7.74 -0.66 12.46
C TRP A 23 -8.85 -0.58 11.41
N LEU A 24 -8.67 0.31 10.44
CA LEU A 24 -9.46 0.29 9.20
C LEU A 24 -9.01 -0.86 8.30
N TRP A 25 -7.71 -1.10 8.23
CA TRP A 25 -7.08 -2.20 7.52
C TRP A 25 -5.83 -2.66 8.28
N TYR A 26 -5.94 -3.76 9.00
CA TYR A 26 -4.81 -4.30 9.77
C TYR A 26 -3.78 -4.98 8.86
N PRO A 27 -2.48 -4.75 9.06
CA PRO A 27 -1.87 -3.77 9.97
C PRO A 27 -1.47 -2.47 9.25
N PHE A 28 -2.15 -2.10 8.17
CA PHE A 28 -1.74 -1.03 7.23
C PHE A 28 -2.31 0.33 7.58
N ILE A 29 -3.60 0.42 7.91
CA ILE A 29 -4.31 1.69 8.11
C ILE A 29 -5.03 1.69 9.47
N PRO A 30 -4.48 2.36 10.51
CA PRO A 30 -5.12 2.48 11.82
C PRO A 30 -6.16 3.60 11.81
N TYR A 31 -7.24 3.44 12.59
CA TYR A 31 -8.13 4.54 12.91
C TYR A 31 -7.47 5.55 13.85
N GLY A 32 -7.89 6.81 13.75
CA GLY A 32 -7.40 7.89 14.60
C GLY A 32 -5.93 8.25 14.39
N LYS A 33 -5.32 7.85 13.29
CA LYS A 33 -3.91 8.10 12.98
C LYS A 33 -3.72 8.47 11.50
N LEU A 34 -2.51 9.00 11.20
CA LEU A 34 -2.12 9.32 9.84
C LEU A 34 -1.41 8.13 9.20
N THR A 35 -1.85 7.78 7.99
CA THR A 35 -1.18 6.83 7.09
C THR A 35 -0.73 7.58 5.85
N ILE A 36 0.51 7.37 5.43
CA ILE A 36 1.03 7.89 4.16
C ILE A 36 1.05 6.78 3.13
N ILE A 37 0.59 7.08 1.91
CA ILE A 37 0.77 6.24 0.73
C ILE A 37 1.65 7.00 -0.24
N GLN A 38 2.86 6.51 -0.48
CA GLN A 38 3.84 7.15 -1.36
C GLN A 38 4.28 6.23 -2.50
N GLY A 39 4.79 6.81 -3.59
CA GLY A 39 5.30 6.12 -4.77
C GLY A 39 5.52 7.10 -5.91
N ASP A 40 6.11 6.64 -7.01
CA ASP A 40 6.33 7.49 -8.18
C ASP A 40 5.00 7.83 -8.87
N GLN A 41 5.03 8.87 -9.71
CA GLN A 41 3.87 9.25 -10.51
C GLN A 41 3.47 8.10 -11.47
N GLY A 42 2.17 7.79 -11.54
CA GLY A 42 1.66 6.72 -12.37
C GLY A 42 1.81 5.29 -11.78
N ASP A 43 2.23 5.14 -10.52
CA ASP A 43 2.29 3.83 -9.84
C ASP A 43 0.94 3.31 -9.35
N GLY A 44 -0.14 4.05 -9.57
CA GLY A 44 -1.50 3.61 -9.26
C GLY A 44 -1.95 3.91 -7.83
N LYS A 45 -1.31 4.84 -7.10
CA LYS A 45 -1.70 5.25 -5.74
C LYS A 45 -3.16 5.72 -5.66
N THR A 46 -3.55 6.68 -6.51
CA THR A 46 -4.92 7.19 -6.62
C THR A 46 -5.91 6.07 -6.94
N THR A 47 -5.58 5.21 -7.90
CA THR A 47 -6.44 4.06 -8.26
C THR A 47 -6.61 3.11 -7.08
N LEU A 48 -5.53 2.80 -6.35
CA LEU A 48 -5.58 1.99 -5.14
C LEU A 48 -6.56 2.58 -4.12
N VAL A 49 -6.42 3.87 -3.76
CA VAL A 49 -7.27 4.46 -2.71
C VAL A 49 -8.72 4.66 -3.15
N LEU A 50 -8.98 4.91 -4.43
CA LEU A 50 -10.36 4.94 -4.96
C LEU A 50 -11.01 3.57 -4.89
N ASN A 51 -10.27 2.49 -5.16
CA ASN A 51 -10.79 1.12 -4.99
C ASN A 51 -10.99 0.75 -3.50
N LEU A 52 -10.10 1.20 -2.60
CA LEU A 52 -10.32 1.07 -1.17
C LEU A 52 -11.59 1.82 -0.74
N ALA A 53 -11.74 3.06 -1.17
CA ALA A 53 -12.93 3.86 -0.89
C ALA A 53 -14.22 3.21 -1.44
N ALA A 54 -14.16 2.68 -2.66
CA ALA A 54 -15.29 1.98 -3.28
C ALA A 54 -15.75 0.77 -2.46
N LYS A 55 -14.81 -0.10 -2.04
CA LYS A 55 -15.12 -1.25 -1.19
C LYS A 55 -15.72 -0.83 0.15
N LEU A 56 -15.09 0.13 0.83
CA LEU A 56 -15.51 0.62 2.13
C LEU A 56 -16.87 1.33 2.09
N SER A 57 -17.20 2.01 0.98
CA SER A 57 -18.51 2.64 0.79
C SER A 57 -19.67 1.64 0.78
N LYS A 58 -19.38 0.37 0.45
CA LYS A 58 -20.35 -0.74 0.45
C LYS A 58 -20.23 -1.66 1.67
N GLY A 59 -19.34 -1.37 2.62
CA GLY A 59 -19.08 -2.26 3.75
C GLY A 59 -18.38 -3.56 3.36
N ILE A 60 -17.57 -3.53 2.28
CA ILE A 60 -16.80 -4.68 1.82
C ILE A 60 -15.37 -4.58 2.36
N GLY A 61 -14.80 -5.68 2.85
CA GLY A 61 -13.43 -5.75 3.31
C GLY A 61 -12.41 -5.44 2.20
N LEU A 62 -11.26 -4.92 2.61
CA LEU A 62 -10.17 -4.55 1.70
C LEU A 62 -9.39 -5.77 1.20
N ASP A 63 -9.32 -6.81 2.04
CA ASP A 63 -8.79 -8.13 1.68
C ASP A 63 -9.65 -9.23 2.34
N GLU A 64 -9.32 -10.51 2.08
CA GLU A 64 -10.11 -11.65 2.53
C GLU A 64 -10.16 -11.79 4.05
N ASP A 65 -9.15 -11.29 4.76
CA ASP A 65 -9.05 -11.38 6.22
C ASP A 65 -9.82 -10.25 6.92
N MET A 66 -10.24 -9.22 6.19
CA MET A 66 -10.89 -8.04 6.75
C MET A 66 -12.40 -8.13 6.69
N GLN A 67 -13.04 -8.33 7.85
CA GLN A 67 -14.48 -8.24 7.97
C GLN A 67 -14.91 -6.80 8.23
N VAL A 68 -15.42 -6.13 7.20
CA VAL A 68 -16.15 -4.86 7.34
C VAL A 68 -17.64 -5.18 7.25
N SER A 69 -18.40 -4.79 8.25
CA SER A 69 -19.82 -5.16 8.35
C SER A 69 -20.78 -4.06 7.88
N GLU A 70 -20.31 -2.82 7.77
CA GLU A 70 -21.19 -1.68 7.47
C GLU A 70 -20.55 -0.70 6.50
N PRO A 71 -21.34 -0.17 5.54
CA PRO A 71 -20.93 0.93 4.69
C PRO A 71 -20.49 2.15 5.47
N MET A 72 -19.38 2.79 5.08
CA MET A 72 -18.87 3.97 5.78
C MET A 72 -18.84 5.20 4.89
N ASN A 73 -18.98 6.37 5.51
CA ASN A 73 -18.82 7.64 4.83
C ASN A 73 -17.33 7.99 4.72
N ILE A 74 -16.94 8.48 3.55
CA ILE A 74 -15.57 8.78 3.16
C ILE A 74 -15.51 10.20 2.62
N ILE A 75 -14.51 10.98 3.02
CA ILE A 75 -14.17 12.26 2.41
C ILE A 75 -12.94 12.03 1.53
N TYR A 76 -13.08 12.27 0.23
CA TYR A 76 -11.97 12.19 -0.73
C TYR A 76 -11.71 13.57 -1.32
N GLN A 77 -10.56 14.17 -1.01
CA GLN A 77 -10.11 15.45 -1.57
C GLN A 77 -9.03 15.23 -2.61
N THR A 78 -9.22 15.83 -3.76
CA THR A 78 -8.24 15.85 -4.85
C THR A 78 -8.06 17.27 -5.37
N ALA A 79 -6.83 17.60 -5.73
CA ALA A 79 -6.48 18.88 -6.34
C ALA A 79 -5.94 18.74 -7.77
N GLU A 80 -5.71 17.51 -8.23
CA GLU A 80 -5.15 17.24 -9.56
C GLU A 80 -6.20 16.68 -10.53
N ASP A 81 -7.08 15.80 -10.05
CA ASP A 81 -8.05 15.10 -10.88
C ASP A 81 -9.43 15.81 -10.88
N GLY A 82 -10.04 15.99 -12.05
CA GLY A 82 -11.40 16.51 -12.17
C GLY A 82 -12.44 15.54 -11.59
N LEU A 83 -13.40 16.07 -10.83
CA LEU A 83 -14.40 15.24 -10.17
C LEU A 83 -15.33 14.53 -11.17
N ALA A 84 -15.77 15.24 -12.23
CA ALA A 84 -16.77 14.75 -13.16
C ALA A 84 -16.20 13.83 -14.25
N ASP A 85 -14.99 14.13 -14.71
CA ASP A 85 -14.37 13.45 -15.86
C ASP A 85 -13.35 12.37 -15.47
N THR A 86 -12.88 12.40 -14.23
CA THR A 86 -11.82 11.48 -13.80
C THR A 86 -12.21 10.70 -12.55
N VAL A 87 -12.54 11.37 -11.44
CA VAL A 87 -12.80 10.70 -10.15
C VAL A 87 -14.09 9.89 -10.19
N LYS A 88 -15.18 10.53 -10.59
CA LYS A 88 -16.51 9.89 -10.64
C LYS A 88 -16.53 8.66 -11.55
N PRO A 89 -16.01 8.70 -12.79
CA PRO A 89 -15.92 7.50 -13.64
C PRO A 89 -15.10 6.37 -13.03
N ARG A 90 -13.96 6.69 -12.36
CA ARG A 90 -13.13 5.67 -11.70
C ARG A 90 -13.85 5.02 -10.52
N LEU A 91 -14.62 5.79 -9.74
CA LEU A 91 -15.44 5.25 -8.65
C LEU A 91 -16.58 4.36 -9.20
N GLU A 92 -17.20 4.71 -10.31
CA GLU A 92 -18.22 3.89 -10.97
C GLU A 92 -17.65 2.57 -11.49
N VAL A 93 -16.48 2.60 -12.13
CA VAL A 93 -15.76 1.38 -12.55
C VAL A 93 -15.38 0.51 -11.36
N ALA A 94 -15.01 1.12 -10.23
CA ALA A 94 -14.71 0.41 -8.98
C ALA A 94 -15.97 -0.05 -8.22
N ASP A 95 -17.16 0.17 -8.78
CA ASP A 95 -18.47 -0.22 -8.22
C ASP A 95 -18.72 0.41 -6.82
N ALA A 96 -18.39 1.71 -6.66
CA ALA A 96 -18.56 2.44 -5.41
C ALA A 96 -20.03 2.83 -5.16
N ASP A 97 -20.43 2.85 -3.88
CA ASP A 97 -21.57 3.64 -3.44
C ASP A 97 -21.17 5.11 -3.32
N CYS A 98 -21.42 5.89 -4.37
CA CYS A 98 -21.03 7.29 -4.43
C CYS A 98 -21.81 8.19 -3.46
N GLU A 99 -22.93 7.75 -2.87
CA GLU A 99 -23.63 8.49 -1.83
C GLU A 99 -22.83 8.52 -0.51
N LYS A 100 -21.89 7.60 -0.35
CA LYS A 100 -20.99 7.51 0.80
C LYS A 100 -19.65 8.22 0.60
N ILE A 101 -19.38 8.75 -0.60
CA ILE A 101 -18.11 9.42 -0.91
C ILE A 101 -18.36 10.91 -1.18
N MET A 102 -17.87 11.75 -0.26
CA MET A 102 -18.09 13.19 -0.28
C MET A 102 -16.78 13.94 -0.59
N VAL A 103 -16.95 15.13 -1.13
CA VAL A 103 -15.88 16.09 -1.44
C VAL A 103 -16.23 17.42 -0.82
N ILE A 104 -15.27 18.13 -0.24
CA ILE A 104 -15.45 19.51 0.22
C ILE A 104 -15.29 20.43 -0.98
N ASP A 105 -16.25 21.30 -1.23
CA ASP A 105 -16.18 22.27 -2.32
C ASP A 105 -15.08 23.32 -2.06
N GLU A 106 -14.18 23.45 -3.01
CA GLU A 106 -13.05 24.40 -3.00
C GLU A 106 -13.22 25.55 -4.02
N SER A 107 -14.37 25.66 -4.65
CA SER A 107 -14.62 26.65 -5.74
C SER A 107 -14.39 28.09 -5.27
N GLU A 108 -14.71 28.42 -4.03
CA GLU A 108 -14.54 29.77 -3.46
C GLU A 108 -13.18 29.94 -2.74
N LYS A 109 -12.69 28.89 -2.10
CA LYS A 109 -11.47 28.94 -1.29
C LYS A 109 -10.78 27.58 -1.25
N SER A 110 -9.52 27.56 -1.67
CA SER A 110 -8.67 26.38 -1.58
C SER A 110 -8.60 25.85 -0.14
N LEU A 111 -8.54 24.52 0.00
CA LEU A 111 -8.44 23.83 1.27
C LEU A 111 -6.96 23.72 1.69
N SER A 112 -6.72 23.75 2.98
CA SER A 112 -5.42 23.38 3.56
C SER A 112 -5.58 22.28 4.61
N MET A 113 -4.50 21.59 4.97
CA MET A 113 -4.52 20.51 5.97
C MET A 113 -4.97 20.96 7.37
N ILE A 114 -4.98 22.26 7.65
CA ILE A 114 -5.39 22.84 8.93
C ILE A 114 -6.70 23.62 8.82
N ASP A 115 -7.39 23.52 7.69
CA ASP A 115 -8.66 24.21 7.46
C ASP A 115 -9.76 23.60 8.34
N GLU A 116 -10.51 24.45 9.03
CA GLU A 116 -11.60 24.01 9.92
C GLU A 116 -12.73 23.26 9.18
N ARG A 117 -12.85 23.48 7.86
CA ARG A 117 -13.81 22.74 7.03
C ARG A 117 -13.57 21.23 7.03
N LEU A 118 -12.33 20.77 7.25
CA LEU A 118 -12.03 19.34 7.41
C LEU A 118 -12.73 18.75 8.63
N GLU A 119 -12.65 19.45 9.77
CA GLU A 119 -13.33 19.04 10.99
C GLU A 119 -14.86 19.09 10.82
N GLN A 120 -15.38 20.17 10.27
CA GLN A 120 -16.80 20.35 10.01
C GLN A 120 -17.35 19.24 9.10
N ALA A 121 -16.63 18.90 8.03
CA ALA A 121 -17.02 17.85 7.13
C ALA A 121 -17.03 16.46 7.79
N ILE A 122 -16.00 16.12 8.59
CA ILE A 122 -15.95 14.87 9.36
C ILE A 122 -17.15 14.77 10.31
N VAL A 123 -17.47 15.85 11.03
CA VAL A 123 -18.59 15.88 11.96
C VAL A 123 -19.94 15.77 11.25
N GLN A 124 -20.13 16.55 10.19
CA GLN A 124 -21.39 16.60 9.45
C GLN A 124 -21.71 15.28 8.75
N THR A 125 -20.70 14.63 8.22
CA THR A 125 -20.86 13.39 7.44
C THR A 125 -20.63 12.12 8.27
N ASN A 126 -20.15 12.25 9.51
CA ASN A 126 -19.66 11.13 10.32
C ASN A 126 -18.66 10.25 9.55
N ALA A 127 -17.76 10.89 8.79
CA ALA A 127 -16.78 10.18 7.97
C ALA A 127 -15.76 9.45 8.84
N ARG A 128 -15.48 8.21 8.47
CA ARG A 128 -14.48 7.35 9.13
C ARG A 128 -13.16 7.29 8.37
N LEU A 129 -13.12 7.82 7.16
CA LEU A 129 -11.93 7.92 6.32
C LEU A 129 -11.89 9.29 5.64
N LEU A 130 -10.73 9.96 5.75
CA LEU A 130 -10.37 11.16 4.99
C LEU A 130 -9.15 10.86 4.13
N ILE A 131 -9.21 11.18 2.84
CA ILE A 131 -8.11 11.03 1.88
C ILE A 131 -7.75 12.39 1.30
N LEU A 132 -6.46 12.75 1.32
CA LEU A 132 -5.92 13.94 0.67
C LEU A 132 -4.96 13.54 -0.46
N ASP A 133 -5.30 13.85 -1.71
CA ASP A 133 -4.60 13.42 -2.94
C ASP A 133 -4.33 14.58 -3.92
N PRO A 134 -3.10 15.01 -4.09
CA PRO A 134 -1.92 14.72 -3.27
C PRO A 134 -1.80 15.70 -2.09
N ILE A 135 -1.10 15.27 -1.04
CA ILE A 135 -0.87 16.07 0.18
C ILE A 135 -0.22 17.42 -0.12
N GLN A 136 0.62 17.49 -1.16
CA GLN A 136 1.34 18.70 -1.55
C GLN A 136 0.41 19.87 -1.85
N ALA A 137 -0.76 19.60 -2.41
CA ALA A 137 -1.74 20.62 -2.74
C ALA A 137 -2.39 21.30 -1.51
N TYR A 138 -2.37 20.60 -0.37
CA TYR A 138 -3.03 21.02 0.86
C TYR A 138 -2.11 21.66 1.89
N LEU A 139 -0.87 22.01 1.50
CA LEU A 139 0.10 22.65 2.39
C LEU A 139 -0.22 24.13 2.69
N GLY A 140 -1.01 24.77 1.84
CA GLY A 140 -1.33 26.20 1.94
C GLY A 140 -0.35 27.08 1.17
N GLY A 141 -0.86 28.23 0.67
CA GLY A 141 -0.08 29.16 -0.15
C GLY A 141 1.11 29.77 0.59
N GLY A 142 2.30 29.64 0.00
CA GLY A 142 3.54 30.23 0.54
C GLY A 142 4.32 29.36 1.52
N MET A 143 3.86 28.16 1.83
CA MET A 143 4.61 27.20 2.65
C MET A 143 5.61 26.40 1.82
N ASP A 144 6.84 26.33 2.31
CA ASP A 144 7.89 25.46 1.75
C ASP A 144 7.87 24.12 2.50
N MET A 145 7.64 23.02 1.76
CA MET A 145 7.71 21.64 2.31
C MET A 145 9.03 21.33 3.01
N ASN A 146 10.07 22.09 2.74
CA ASN A 146 11.38 21.92 3.36
C ASN A 146 11.49 22.63 4.74
N ARG A 147 10.48 23.39 5.15
CA ARG A 147 10.43 24.00 6.49
C ARG A 147 9.83 23.03 7.50
N ALA A 148 10.71 22.25 8.10
CA ALA A 148 10.39 21.19 9.05
C ALA A 148 9.38 21.58 10.15
N ASN A 149 9.49 22.75 10.72
CA ASN A 149 8.65 23.19 11.85
C ASN A 149 7.19 23.43 11.42
N GLU A 150 6.96 24.09 10.29
CA GLU A 150 5.61 24.38 9.78
C GLU A 150 4.87 23.09 9.40
N THR A 151 5.55 22.19 8.71
CA THR A 151 5.02 20.87 8.33
C THR A 151 4.65 20.03 9.56
N ARG A 152 5.50 20.07 10.60
CA ARG A 152 5.26 19.32 11.84
C ARG A 152 4.02 19.82 12.59
N ASP A 153 3.82 21.15 12.69
CA ASP A 153 2.66 21.72 13.37
C ASP A 153 1.35 21.39 12.63
N MET A 154 1.35 21.43 11.30
CA MET A 154 0.19 21.08 10.48
C MET A 154 -0.16 19.59 10.63
N THR A 155 0.81 18.71 10.48
CA THR A 155 0.61 17.26 10.60
C THR A 155 0.19 16.87 12.02
N LYS A 156 0.68 17.56 13.05
CA LYS A 156 0.25 17.37 14.43
C LYS A 156 -1.24 17.70 14.61
N LYS A 157 -1.68 18.84 14.07
CA LYS A 157 -3.11 19.25 14.13
C LYS A 157 -4.00 18.23 13.41
N LEU A 158 -3.59 17.77 12.21
CA LEU A 158 -4.31 16.75 11.47
C LEU A 158 -4.33 15.41 12.23
N GLY A 159 -3.25 15.05 12.89
CA GLY A 159 -3.18 13.86 13.75
C GLY A 159 -4.11 13.94 14.96
N LEU A 160 -4.23 15.12 15.60
CA LEU A 160 -5.19 15.36 16.69
C LEU A 160 -6.64 15.28 16.20
N LEU A 161 -6.92 15.78 15.00
CA LEU A 161 -8.22 15.65 14.35
C LEU A 161 -8.58 14.18 14.11
N ALA A 162 -7.64 13.41 13.56
CA ALA A 162 -7.81 11.96 13.38
C ALA A 162 -8.18 11.27 14.69
N GLU A 163 -7.42 11.52 15.73
CA GLU A 163 -7.59 10.90 17.05
C GLU A 163 -8.92 11.28 17.70
N LYS A 164 -9.29 12.57 17.66
CA LYS A 164 -10.52 13.12 18.23
C LYS A 164 -11.78 12.45 17.68
N TYR A 165 -11.80 12.18 16.38
CA TYR A 165 -12.97 11.62 15.69
C TYR A 165 -12.82 10.14 15.32
N LYS A 166 -11.72 9.49 15.75
CA LYS A 166 -11.39 8.11 15.35
C LYS A 166 -11.50 7.91 13.83
N CYS A 167 -11.13 8.93 13.06
CA CYS A 167 -11.13 8.93 11.62
C CYS A 167 -9.75 8.48 11.12
N ALA A 168 -9.68 7.52 10.21
CA ALA A 168 -8.44 7.21 9.51
C ALA A 168 -8.13 8.33 8.50
N ILE A 169 -6.89 8.82 8.45
CA ILE A 169 -6.48 9.83 7.48
C ILE A 169 -5.37 9.29 6.60
N ILE A 170 -5.63 9.24 5.30
CA ILE A 170 -4.67 8.85 4.27
C ILE A 170 -4.14 10.09 3.56
N LEU A 171 -2.82 10.21 3.52
CA LEU A 171 -2.10 11.27 2.81
C LEU A 171 -1.36 10.64 1.63
N ILE A 172 -1.73 11.01 0.41
CA ILE A 172 -1.06 10.51 -0.80
C ILE A 172 0.06 11.47 -1.18
N GLY A 173 1.24 10.95 -1.42
CA GLY A 173 2.40 11.76 -1.79
C GLY A 173 3.24 11.16 -2.90
N HIS A 174 3.89 12.06 -3.65
CA HIS A 174 4.88 11.68 -4.66
C HIS A 174 6.26 11.57 -4.02
N MET A 175 7.04 10.59 -4.49
CA MET A 175 8.42 10.44 -4.04
C MET A 175 9.34 11.43 -4.75
N ASN A 176 10.37 11.90 -4.04
CA ASN A 176 11.42 12.70 -4.64
C ASN A 176 12.34 11.80 -5.50
N LYS A 177 12.67 12.28 -6.71
CA LYS A 177 13.56 11.59 -7.66
C LYS A 177 15.04 11.57 -7.25
N ALA A 178 15.39 11.80 -5.98
CA ALA A 178 16.78 11.78 -5.53
C ALA A 178 17.32 10.34 -5.59
N ALA A 179 18.17 10.06 -6.56
CA ALA A 179 18.84 8.78 -6.70
C ALA A 179 19.77 8.52 -5.51
N GLY A 180 19.75 7.28 -4.98
CA GLY A 180 20.75 6.81 -4.00
C GLY A 180 20.32 6.74 -2.55
N ASN A 181 19.12 7.23 -2.16
CA ASN A 181 18.63 7.12 -0.79
C ASN A 181 17.84 5.82 -0.57
N LYS A 182 17.93 5.26 0.67
CA LYS A 182 17.08 4.12 1.09
C LYS A 182 15.60 4.46 0.93
N ALA A 183 14.76 3.45 0.71
CA ALA A 183 13.31 3.57 0.53
C ALA A 183 12.61 4.54 1.50
N ALA A 184 12.98 4.49 2.78
CA ALA A 184 12.47 5.36 3.83
C ALA A 184 12.79 6.85 3.64
N TYR A 185 13.83 7.20 2.87
CA TYR A 185 14.29 8.58 2.68
C TYR A 185 13.94 9.19 1.32
N ARG A 186 13.36 8.41 0.40
CA ARG A 186 12.80 8.93 -0.86
C ARG A 186 11.41 9.58 -0.67
N GLY A 187 10.91 9.59 0.58
CA GLY A 187 9.59 10.11 0.90
C GLY A 187 9.39 11.58 0.56
N MET A 188 8.14 12.00 0.59
CA MET A 188 7.63 13.34 0.31
C MET A 188 8.50 14.44 0.93
N GLY A 189 9.38 15.06 0.17
CA GLY A 189 10.15 16.29 0.45
C GLY A 189 10.60 16.59 1.90
N SER A 190 9.79 16.32 2.89
CA SER A 190 10.08 16.53 4.31
C SER A 190 10.11 15.19 5.06
N ILE A 191 11.22 14.94 5.75
CA ILE A 191 11.38 13.86 6.74
C ILE A 191 10.29 13.94 7.83
N ASP A 192 9.71 15.12 8.05
CA ASP A 192 8.71 15.36 9.10
C ASP A 192 7.35 14.71 8.82
N PHE A 193 6.91 14.62 7.56
CA PHE A 193 5.71 13.86 7.22
C PHE A 193 5.89 12.38 7.57
N PHE A 194 7.02 11.82 7.17
CA PHE A 194 7.35 10.43 7.51
C PHE A 194 7.43 10.22 9.02
N ALA A 195 7.98 11.19 9.76
CA ALA A 195 8.14 11.11 11.22
C ALA A 195 6.79 11.05 11.95
N VAL A 196 5.80 11.85 11.54
CA VAL A 196 4.49 11.97 12.22
C VAL A 196 3.55 10.82 11.89
N ALA A 197 3.58 10.30 10.65
CA ALA A 197 2.75 9.17 10.27
C ALA A 197 3.06 7.92 11.10
N ARG A 198 2.03 7.17 11.46
CA ARG A 198 2.16 5.91 12.21
C ARG A 198 2.34 4.69 11.31
N SER A 199 1.81 4.78 10.10
CA SER A 199 2.01 3.80 9.02
C SER A 199 2.43 4.53 7.74
N VAL A 200 3.34 3.93 6.99
CA VAL A 200 3.75 4.42 5.67
C VAL A 200 3.82 3.25 4.70
N LEU A 201 3.08 3.38 3.62
CA LEU A 201 2.97 2.40 2.55
C LEU A 201 3.69 2.93 1.30
N LEU A 202 4.50 2.08 0.70
CA LEU A 202 5.12 2.32 -0.59
C LEU A 202 4.33 1.57 -1.66
N VAL A 203 3.91 2.27 -2.70
CA VAL A 203 3.30 1.68 -3.89
C VAL A 203 4.27 1.83 -5.05
N GLY A 204 4.51 0.76 -5.78
CA GLY A 204 5.44 0.77 -6.91
C GLY A 204 5.14 -0.34 -7.91
N ARG A 205 5.70 -0.20 -9.11
CA ARG A 205 5.60 -1.21 -10.17
C ARG A 205 6.57 -2.35 -9.90
N ILE A 206 6.12 -3.57 -10.14
CA ILE A 206 7.00 -4.73 -10.09
C ILE A 206 7.73 -4.85 -11.42
N GLU A 207 9.06 -4.83 -11.38
CA GLU A 207 9.87 -4.92 -12.59
C GLU A 207 9.60 -6.24 -13.34
N GLY A 208 9.52 -6.14 -14.66
CA GLY A 208 9.18 -7.27 -15.53
C GLY A 208 7.69 -7.62 -15.57
N GLN A 209 6.84 -6.95 -14.79
CA GLN A 209 5.39 -7.14 -14.76
C GLN A 209 4.66 -5.83 -15.10
N LYS A 210 4.26 -5.68 -16.37
CA LYS A 210 3.73 -4.40 -16.90
C LYS A 210 2.56 -3.84 -16.10
N ASN A 211 1.65 -4.70 -15.67
CA ASN A 211 0.39 -4.31 -15.04
C ASN A 211 0.38 -4.46 -13.53
N THR A 212 1.36 -5.16 -12.94
CA THR A 212 1.38 -5.50 -11.53
C THR A 212 2.09 -4.42 -10.71
N ARG A 213 1.50 -4.10 -9.56
CA ARG A 213 2.00 -3.17 -8.55
C ARG A 213 2.03 -3.87 -7.21
N ALA A 214 2.93 -3.40 -6.34
CA ALA A 214 2.97 -3.85 -4.97
C ALA A 214 2.71 -2.72 -3.99
N VAL A 215 2.13 -3.07 -2.85
CA VAL A 215 1.98 -2.24 -1.66
C VAL A 215 2.87 -2.83 -0.58
N VAL A 216 3.90 -2.09 -0.17
CA VAL A 216 4.87 -2.53 0.83
C VAL A 216 4.85 -1.57 2.02
N GLN A 217 4.70 -2.10 3.22
CA GLN A 217 4.77 -1.29 4.43
C GLN A 217 6.23 -0.98 4.78
N ILE A 218 6.59 0.31 4.83
CA ILE A 218 7.96 0.76 5.12
C ILE A 218 8.11 1.41 6.49
N LYS A 219 7.00 1.68 7.16
CA LYS A 219 6.93 2.12 8.54
C LYS A 219 5.65 1.63 9.19
N ASN A 220 5.77 1.10 10.40
CA ASN A 220 4.67 0.84 11.31
C ASN A 220 5.17 0.99 12.76
N ASN A 221 4.55 1.89 13.52
CA ASN A 221 4.91 2.13 14.93
C ASN A 221 3.91 1.47 15.90
N LEU A 222 2.93 0.74 15.39
CA LEU A 222 1.78 0.29 16.16
C LEU A 222 1.65 -1.24 16.22
N SER A 223 2.25 -1.93 15.25
CA SER A 223 2.27 -3.40 15.17
C SER A 223 3.51 -3.89 14.39
N ALA A 224 3.67 -5.20 14.25
CA ALA A 224 4.57 -5.78 13.26
C ALA A 224 4.14 -5.41 11.83
N PHE A 225 5.07 -5.47 10.88
CA PHE A 225 4.76 -5.23 9.47
C PHE A 225 3.85 -6.33 8.93
N GLY A 226 2.88 -5.92 8.09
CA GLY A 226 2.08 -6.84 7.30
C GLY A 226 2.86 -7.43 6.13
N HIS A 227 2.34 -8.52 5.56
CA HIS A 227 2.82 -9.03 4.29
C HIS A 227 2.56 -8.01 3.19
N SER A 228 3.53 -7.83 2.28
CA SER A 228 3.29 -6.98 1.12
C SER A 228 2.12 -7.51 0.31
N LYS A 229 1.36 -6.63 -0.31
CA LYS A 229 0.21 -6.97 -1.14
C LYS A 229 0.50 -6.61 -2.59
N ALA A 230 -0.13 -7.28 -3.54
CA ALA A 230 -0.06 -6.92 -4.94
C ALA A 230 -1.44 -6.69 -5.54
N PHE A 231 -1.48 -5.91 -6.61
CA PHE A 231 -2.66 -5.66 -7.42
C PHE A 231 -2.27 -5.44 -8.88
N GLU A 232 -3.21 -5.68 -9.78
CA GLU A 232 -3.06 -5.39 -11.20
C GLU A 232 -3.96 -4.23 -11.62
N LEU A 233 -3.44 -3.46 -12.58
CA LEU A 233 -4.19 -2.45 -13.33
C LEU A 233 -4.22 -2.87 -14.78
N THR A 234 -5.38 -3.31 -15.24
CA THR A 234 -5.65 -3.75 -16.61
C THR A 234 -6.68 -2.83 -17.27
N GLU A 235 -7.01 -3.07 -18.52
CA GLU A 235 -8.13 -2.40 -19.20
C GLU A 235 -9.49 -2.75 -18.55
N GLU A 236 -9.58 -3.90 -17.88
CA GLU A 236 -10.76 -4.36 -17.15
C GLU A 236 -10.89 -3.74 -15.76
N GLY A 237 -9.84 -3.03 -15.28
CA GLY A 237 -9.85 -2.32 -14.01
C GLY A 237 -8.78 -2.78 -13.02
N PHE A 238 -9.10 -2.65 -11.74
CA PHE A 238 -8.25 -2.98 -10.60
C PHE A 238 -8.56 -4.39 -10.07
N HIS A 239 -7.53 -5.21 -9.92
CA HIS A 239 -7.65 -6.59 -9.40
C HIS A 239 -6.64 -6.84 -8.28
N TRP A 240 -7.11 -7.25 -7.09
CA TRP A 240 -6.26 -7.72 -6.01
C TRP A 240 -5.66 -9.08 -6.37
N LEU A 241 -4.34 -9.23 -6.13
CA LEU A 241 -3.62 -10.49 -6.26
C LEU A 241 -3.33 -11.15 -4.90
N GLY A 242 -3.60 -10.45 -3.79
CA GLY A 242 -3.35 -10.94 -2.44
C GLY A 242 -1.91 -10.70 -1.96
N ASP A 243 -1.44 -11.56 -1.06
CA ASP A 243 -0.11 -11.49 -0.49
C ASP A 243 0.98 -11.67 -1.55
N TYR A 244 2.02 -10.87 -1.44
CA TYR A 244 3.11 -10.88 -2.41
C TYR A 244 4.47 -10.69 -1.70
N GLU A 245 5.41 -11.59 -1.91
CA GLU A 245 6.72 -11.50 -1.28
C GLU A 245 7.64 -10.53 -2.04
N ILE A 246 7.64 -9.28 -1.61
CA ILE A 246 8.56 -8.25 -2.10
C ILE A 246 8.89 -7.29 -0.97
N THR A 247 10.14 -6.87 -0.91
CA THR A 247 10.61 -5.83 0.02
C THR A 247 10.60 -4.45 -0.63
N ALA A 248 10.66 -3.40 0.18
CA ALA A 248 10.74 -2.04 -0.32
C ALA A 248 12.02 -1.78 -1.15
N ASP A 249 13.15 -2.36 -0.75
CA ASP A 249 14.41 -2.22 -1.47
C ASP A 249 14.37 -2.94 -2.83
N GLU A 250 13.73 -4.10 -2.91
CA GLU A 250 13.50 -4.81 -4.18
C GLU A 250 12.57 -4.02 -5.10
N LEU A 251 11.47 -3.48 -4.55
CA LEU A 251 10.51 -2.68 -5.32
C LEU A 251 11.13 -1.40 -5.90
N LEU A 252 11.95 -0.69 -5.12
CA LEU A 252 12.61 0.55 -5.54
C LEU A 252 13.87 0.30 -6.36
N GLY A 253 14.54 -0.81 -6.13
CA GLY A 253 15.76 -1.19 -6.86
C GLY A 253 15.48 -1.82 -8.22
N GLY A 254 14.20 -2.07 -8.55
CA GLY A 254 13.82 -2.77 -9.78
C GLY A 254 14.32 -4.22 -9.77
N ILE A 255 14.45 -4.83 -8.59
CA ILE A 255 14.94 -6.19 -8.45
C ILE A 255 13.74 -7.13 -8.42
N THR A 256 13.71 -8.10 -9.29
CA THR A 256 12.68 -9.16 -9.28
C THR A 256 12.73 -9.91 -7.94
N PRO A 257 11.63 -10.04 -7.18
CA PRO A 257 11.62 -10.66 -5.86
C PRO A 257 12.20 -12.09 -5.87
N LYS A 258 12.91 -12.45 -4.80
CA LYS A 258 13.47 -13.81 -4.64
C LYS A 258 12.39 -14.91 -4.71
N ALA A 259 11.21 -14.63 -4.16
CA ALA A 259 10.06 -15.53 -4.22
C ALA A 259 9.59 -15.80 -5.64
N ASN A 260 9.56 -14.78 -6.48
CA ASN A 260 9.21 -14.96 -7.89
C ASN A 260 10.18 -15.90 -8.62
N LYS A 261 11.47 -15.93 -8.25
CA LYS A 261 12.44 -16.87 -8.83
C LYS A 261 12.15 -18.32 -8.43
N LYS A 262 11.67 -18.54 -7.21
CA LYS A 262 11.31 -19.88 -6.72
C LYS A 262 9.98 -20.34 -7.31
N GLU A 263 8.97 -19.48 -7.35
CA GLU A 263 7.71 -19.77 -8.01
C GLU A 263 7.90 -19.93 -9.52
N ARG A 264 8.71 -19.12 -10.17
CA ARG A 264 9.11 -19.32 -11.56
C ARG A 264 9.83 -20.65 -11.79
N ALA A 265 10.63 -21.09 -10.81
CA ALA A 265 11.25 -22.42 -10.88
C ALA A 265 10.21 -23.54 -10.76
N LYS A 266 9.22 -23.41 -9.88
CA LYS A 266 8.10 -24.37 -9.80
C LYS A 266 7.25 -24.35 -11.05
N GLN A 267 6.92 -23.17 -11.57
CA GLN A 267 6.18 -23.00 -12.82
C GLN A 267 6.89 -23.68 -13.98
N LEU A 268 8.20 -23.46 -14.13
CA LEU A 268 9.02 -24.15 -15.14
C LEU A 268 8.93 -25.67 -15.00
N ILE A 269 8.98 -26.19 -13.78
CA ILE A 269 8.86 -27.61 -13.49
C ILE A 269 7.46 -28.12 -13.87
N TYR A 270 6.39 -27.38 -13.56
CA TYR A 270 5.02 -27.73 -13.94
C TYR A 270 4.83 -27.75 -15.47
N GLU A 271 5.37 -26.74 -16.19
CA GLU A 271 5.34 -26.69 -17.66
C GLU A 271 6.04 -27.92 -18.28
N LEU A 272 7.19 -28.30 -17.72
CA LEU A 272 7.89 -29.50 -18.18
C LEU A 272 7.14 -30.79 -17.86
N ALA A 273 6.45 -30.85 -16.73
CA ALA A 273 5.64 -32.00 -16.32
C ALA A 273 4.37 -32.22 -17.20
N GLU A 274 3.92 -31.17 -17.92
CA GLU A 274 2.79 -31.28 -18.85
C GLU A 274 3.10 -32.15 -20.06
N THR A 275 4.35 -32.10 -20.50
CA THR A 275 4.75 -32.79 -21.76
C THR A 275 5.71 -33.92 -21.52
N ASN A 276 6.29 -34.05 -20.32
CA ASN A 276 7.33 -35.04 -20.05
C ASN A 276 7.14 -35.72 -18.70
N SER A 277 7.11 -37.02 -18.63
CA SER A 277 7.11 -37.79 -17.38
C SER A 277 8.51 -37.89 -16.75
N VAL A 278 9.55 -37.77 -17.57
CA VAL A 278 10.96 -37.85 -17.12
C VAL A 278 11.81 -36.91 -17.97
N VAL A 279 12.62 -36.05 -17.34
CA VAL A 279 13.50 -35.10 -18.05
C VAL A 279 14.92 -35.21 -17.51
N LYS A 280 15.92 -35.08 -18.38
CA LYS A 280 17.33 -35.10 -17.99
C LYS A 280 17.66 -33.89 -17.10
N SER A 281 18.34 -34.13 -15.99
CA SER A 281 18.64 -33.06 -15.00
C SER A 281 19.43 -31.90 -15.58
N GLU A 282 20.34 -32.17 -16.51
CA GLU A 282 21.16 -31.19 -17.21
C GLU A 282 20.31 -30.26 -18.09
N ASP A 283 19.33 -30.82 -18.81
CA ASP A 283 18.47 -30.02 -19.68
C ASP A 283 17.56 -29.08 -18.89
N ILE A 284 17.05 -29.52 -17.73
CA ILE A 284 16.26 -28.66 -16.83
C ILE A 284 17.11 -27.52 -16.27
N VAL A 285 18.37 -27.81 -15.90
CA VAL A 285 19.30 -26.80 -15.36
C VAL A 285 19.62 -25.77 -16.43
N ASN A 286 19.93 -26.19 -17.65
CA ASN A 286 20.23 -25.29 -18.77
C ASN A 286 19.04 -24.40 -19.09
N LEU A 287 17.84 -24.96 -19.18
CA LEU A 287 16.61 -24.20 -19.44
C LEU A 287 16.29 -23.21 -18.31
N ALA A 288 16.57 -23.59 -17.06
CA ALA A 288 16.39 -22.70 -15.92
C ALA A 288 17.38 -21.52 -15.94
N GLU A 289 18.65 -21.79 -16.31
CA GLU A 289 19.69 -20.75 -16.45
C GLU A 289 19.33 -19.76 -17.58
N GLU A 290 18.85 -20.23 -18.74
CA GLU A 290 18.36 -19.41 -19.84
C GLU A 290 17.19 -18.49 -19.40
N LYS A 291 16.32 -18.98 -18.49
CA LYS A 291 15.22 -18.19 -17.89
C LYS A 291 15.65 -17.36 -16.67
N GLY A 292 16.95 -17.25 -16.37
CA GLY A 292 17.49 -16.48 -15.26
C GLY A 292 17.24 -17.08 -13.86
N ILE A 293 16.97 -18.38 -13.78
CA ILE A 293 16.73 -19.14 -12.55
C ILE A 293 18.03 -19.86 -12.17
N SER A 294 18.60 -19.54 -10.99
CA SER A 294 19.83 -20.18 -10.53
C SER A 294 19.62 -21.67 -10.20
N LYS A 295 20.64 -22.49 -10.40
CA LYS A 295 20.63 -23.92 -10.05
C LYS A 295 20.19 -24.15 -8.59
N ARG A 296 20.63 -23.31 -7.65
CA ARG A 296 20.24 -23.38 -6.23
C ARG A 296 18.72 -23.16 -6.04
N THR A 297 18.14 -22.20 -6.75
CA THR A 297 16.70 -21.92 -6.69
C THR A 297 15.89 -23.09 -7.27
N LEU A 298 16.37 -23.65 -8.39
CA LEU A 298 15.76 -24.80 -9.04
C LEU A 298 15.79 -26.06 -8.15
N GLU A 299 16.91 -26.34 -7.51
CA GLU A 299 17.04 -27.49 -6.59
C GLU A 299 16.17 -27.33 -5.32
N ASN A 300 15.99 -26.11 -4.83
CA ASN A 300 15.08 -25.84 -3.72
C ASN A 300 13.61 -26.08 -4.14
N ALA A 301 13.20 -25.63 -5.32
CA ALA A 301 11.87 -25.91 -5.87
C ALA A 301 11.64 -27.41 -6.06
N LYS A 302 12.61 -28.13 -6.62
CA LYS A 302 12.59 -29.60 -6.75
C LYS A 302 12.33 -30.29 -5.42
N LYS A 303 13.07 -29.88 -4.36
CA LYS A 303 12.94 -30.45 -3.02
C LYS A 303 11.55 -30.24 -2.43
N GLU A 304 10.97 -29.03 -2.61
CA GLU A 304 9.62 -28.71 -2.12
C GLU A 304 8.53 -29.45 -2.85
N LEU A 305 8.68 -29.66 -4.17
CA LEU A 305 7.77 -30.45 -4.98
C LEU A 305 7.94 -31.96 -4.79
N GLY A 306 8.87 -32.40 -3.93
CA GLY A 306 9.10 -33.81 -3.65
C GLY A 306 9.66 -34.62 -4.82
N ILE A 307 10.22 -33.95 -5.83
CA ILE A 307 10.68 -34.59 -7.07
C ILE A 307 11.90 -35.48 -6.82
N LYS A 308 11.78 -36.74 -7.18
CA LYS A 308 12.85 -37.72 -7.04
C LYS A 308 13.74 -37.76 -8.28
N GLY A 309 15.05 -37.87 -8.07
CA GLY A 309 16.02 -38.14 -9.12
C GLY A 309 16.12 -39.66 -9.40
N LYS A 310 16.23 -40.03 -10.67
CA LYS A 310 16.49 -41.41 -11.12
C LYS A 310 17.73 -41.41 -12.01
N ARG A 311 18.65 -42.35 -11.78
CA ARG A 311 19.80 -42.58 -12.68
C ARG A 311 19.42 -43.53 -13.80
N ILE A 312 19.65 -43.10 -15.04
CA ILE A 312 19.46 -43.93 -16.22
C ILE A 312 20.76 -43.89 -17.04
N GLY A 313 21.46 -45.00 -17.11
CA GLY A 313 22.82 -45.04 -17.65
C GLY A 313 23.79 -44.18 -16.86
N GLU A 314 24.50 -43.28 -17.54
CA GLU A 314 25.46 -42.35 -16.91
C GLU A 314 24.84 -41.01 -16.47
N SER A 315 23.55 -40.76 -16.79
CA SER A 315 22.89 -39.48 -16.55
C SER A 315 21.81 -39.54 -15.47
N TRP A 316 21.56 -38.38 -14.82
CA TRP A 316 20.49 -38.21 -13.87
C TRP A 316 19.27 -37.58 -14.52
N TYR A 317 18.07 -38.05 -14.11
CA TYR A 317 16.77 -37.60 -14.59
C TYR A 317 15.86 -37.25 -13.44
N TRP A 318 14.94 -36.33 -13.65
CA TRP A 318 13.87 -36.00 -12.71
C TRP A 318 12.59 -36.69 -13.11
N LYS A 319 11.89 -37.32 -12.16
CA LYS A 319 10.57 -37.90 -12.33
C LYS A 319 9.53 -36.82 -12.08
N LEU A 320 8.77 -36.44 -13.10
CA LEU A 320 7.77 -35.38 -13.06
C LEU A 320 6.34 -35.86 -13.00
N ASP A 321 6.13 -37.19 -13.15
CA ASP A 321 4.84 -37.88 -13.17
C ASP A 321 4.12 -37.94 -11.81
N GLU A 322 4.83 -37.72 -10.70
CA GLU A 322 4.30 -37.78 -9.33
C GLU A 322 3.96 -36.39 -8.75
N ILE A 323 4.02 -35.30 -9.56
CA ILE A 323 3.83 -33.94 -9.07
C ILE A 323 2.33 -33.64 -8.95
N VAL A 324 1.86 -33.31 -7.74
CA VAL A 324 0.51 -32.80 -7.51
C VAL A 324 0.50 -31.34 -7.95
N LYS A 325 -0.27 -31.02 -8.98
CA LYS A 325 -0.51 -29.62 -9.39
C LYS A 325 -1.41 -28.93 -8.36
N PRO A 326 -1.19 -27.63 -8.08
CA PRO A 326 -2.07 -26.86 -7.21
C PRO A 326 -3.46 -26.68 -7.79
#